data_58c1ece90c87e60964c76587562980f7
#
_entry.id   58c1ece90c87e60964c76587562980f7
#
_cell.length_a   1.000
_cell.length_b   1.000
_cell.length_c   1.000
_cell.angle_alpha   90.00
_cell.angle_beta   90.00
_cell.angle_gamma   90.00
#
_symmetry.space_group_name_H-M   'P 1'
#
loop_
_entity.id
_entity.type
_entity.pdbx_description
1 polymer ?
#
loop_
_entity_poly.entity_id
_entity_poly.type
_entity_poly.pdbx_seq_one_letter_code
_entity_poly.pdbx_strand_id
1 'polypeptide(L)'
;MLSIYGWIWLIPIVERLIPLKGQKLIRPGMVNDLIHTYHRFHLWTMLNAVLASWLITYAQTHEGQGPYLRGALIDAHWSLNFIAILFFGHVTFYASHYACHKVPMLWQFHRVHHSSVYLDSFSTSRFHVIDKTLFAAPYLMLVTYFQPDPGMVFLFITFNDFWGRYGHGNIKDPHWLGYFMSNPKFHRWHHSNHPDAIDKNFSAEFNFLDWIFGTAYYPKEKVPEDFGSGEYSNNIIVQHYQPFLDCYNIVKADGWMALLRKPQDEPLKHRPTLGN
;
A
#
# COMPACT_ATOMS: atom_id res chain seq x y z
N MET A 1 -14.06 18.09 2.71
CA MET A 1 -14.58 16.73 2.91
C MET A 1 -15.10 16.06 1.62
N LEU A 2 -15.86 16.75 0.77
CA LEU A 2 -16.40 16.17 -0.48
C LEU A 2 -15.34 15.69 -1.49
N SER A 3 -14.14 16.29 -1.54
CA SER A 3 -13.10 15.93 -2.52
C SER A 3 -12.46 14.58 -2.29
N ILE A 4 -12.20 14.18 -1.04
CA ILE A 4 -11.58 12.87 -0.74
C ILE A 4 -12.55 11.72 -1.04
N TYR A 5 -13.85 11.92 -0.80
CA TYR A 5 -14.87 10.91 -1.08
C TYR A 5 -15.27 10.84 -2.58
N GLY A 6 -14.99 11.90 -3.35
CA GLY A 6 -15.33 11.94 -4.78
C GLY A 6 -14.63 10.88 -5.60
N TRP A 7 -13.36 10.63 -5.33
CA TRP A 7 -12.55 9.64 -6.05
C TRP A 7 -13.07 8.20 -5.88
N ILE A 8 -13.66 7.88 -4.71
CA ILE A 8 -14.23 6.57 -4.42
C ILE A 8 -15.29 6.20 -5.46
N TRP A 9 -15.99 7.19 -5.99
CA TRP A 9 -17.07 6.98 -6.97
C TRP A 9 -16.61 7.27 -8.40
N LEU A 10 -15.72 8.24 -8.59
CA LEU A 10 -15.27 8.64 -9.93
C LEU A 10 -14.44 7.54 -10.60
N ILE A 11 -13.46 6.96 -9.90
CA ILE A 11 -12.59 5.93 -10.50
C ILE A 11 -13.37 4.69 -10.92
N PRO A 12 -14.30 4.12 -10.11
CA PRO A 12 -15.17 3.03 -10.56
C PRO A 12 -15.99 3.34 -11.81
N ILE A 13 -16.39 4.60 -12.01
CA ILE A 13 -17.08 5.03 -13.24
C ILE A 13 -16.12 4.97 -14.43
N VAL A 14 -14.91 5.53 -14.27
CA VAL A 14 -13.89 5.51 -15.34
C VAL A 14 -13.51 4.08 -15.72
N GLU A 15 -13.38 3.18 -14.74
CA GLU A 15 -13.14 1.75 -14.97
C GLU A 15 -14.21 1.09 -15.87
N ARG A 16 -15.42 1.58 -15.85
CA ARG A 16 -16.52 1.06 -16.69
C ARG A 16 -16.53 1.66 -18.09
N LEU A 17 -16.02 2.88 -18.23
CA LEU A 17 -15.97 3.58 -19.52
C LEU A 17 -14.78 3.12 -20.38
N ILE A 18 -13.63 2.87 -19.77
CA ILE A 18 -12.38 2.49 -20.45
C ILE A 18 -11.70 1.29 -19.76
N PRO A 19 -12.34 0.12 -19.68
CA PRO A 19 -11.78 -1.01 -18.96
C PRO A 19 -10.54 -1.58 -19.67
N LEU A 20 -9.53 -1.96 -18.89
CA LEU A 20 -8.38 -2.72 -19.38
C LEU A 20 -8.79 -4.15 -19.78
N LYS A 21 -9.67 -4.76 -18.98
CA LYS A 21 -10.30 -6.07 -19.23
C LYS A 21 -11.78 -6.03 -18.89
N GLY A 22 -12.58 -6.83 -19.58
CA GLY A 22 -13.99 -7.03 -19.21
C GLY A 22 -14.11 -7.58 -17.80
N GLN A 23 -14.82 -6.86 -16.92
CA GLN A 23 -15.07 -7.27 -15.54
C GLN A 23 -16.52 -6.99 -15.17
N LYS A 24 -17.16 -7.92 -14.45
CA LYS A 24 -18.52 -7.72 -13.93
C LYS A 24 -18.57 -6.56 -12.95
N LEU A 25 -19.66 -5.79 -12.98
CA LEU A 25 -19.87 -4.68 -12.06
C LEU A 25 -19.91 -5.17 -10.60
N ILE A 26 -20.68 -6.23 -10.37
CA ILE A 26 -20.75 -6.92 -9.08
C ILE A 26 -19.94 -8.21 -9.21
N ARG A 27 -18.92 -8.34 -8.39
CA ARG A 27 -17.98 -9.46 -8.40
C ARG A 27 -17.83 -10.09 -7.02
N PRO A 28 -17.37 -11.35 -6.94
CA PRO A 28 -17.02 -11.96 -5.65
C PRO A 28 -16.02 -11.10 -4.88
N GLY A 29 -16.21 -10.99 -3.58
CA GLY A 29 -15.36 -10.20 -2.68
C GLY A 29 -15.64 -8.68 -2.66
N MET A 30 -16.53 -8.15 -3.52
CA MET A 30 -16.83 -6.71 -3.56
C MET A 30 -17.38 -6.18 -2.23
N VAL A 31 -18.27 -6.93 -1.58
CA VAL A 31 -18.82 -6.55 -0.26
C VAL A 31 -17.72 -6.45 0.79
N ASN A 32 -16.78 -7.40 0.78
CA ASN A 32 -15.62 -7.36 1.66
C ASN A 32 -14.75 -6.12 1.40
N ASP A 33 -14.52 -5.76 0.14
CA ASP A 33 -13.75 -4.56 -0.22
C ASP A 33 -14.45 -3.25 0.18
N LEU A 34 -15.78 -3.20 0.10
CA LEU A 34 -16.57 -2.07 0.60
C LEU A 34 -16.50 -1.95 2.13
N ILE A 35 -16.52 -3.07 2.87
CA ILE A 35 -16.32 -3.08 4.32
C ILE A 35 -14.91 -2.59 4.67
N HIS A 36 -13.87 -3.05 3.96
CA HIS A 36 -12.50 -2.53 4.11
C HIS A 36 -12.41 -1.03 3.80
N THR A 37 -13.13 -0.55 2.78
CA THR A 37 -13.18 0.88 2.46
C THR A 37 -13.78 1.68 3.62
N TYR A 38 -14.88 1.19 4.22
CA TYR A 38 -15.50 1.80 5.40
C TYR A 38 -14.54 1.80 6.61
N HIS A 39 -13.90 0.66 6.91
CA HIS A 39 -12.91 0.53 7.99
C HIS A 39 -11.72 1.47 7.79
N ARG A 40 -11.23 1.61 6.56
CA ARG A 40 -10.13 2.52 6.22
C ARG A 40 -10.46 3.96 6.62
N PHE A 41 -11.67 4.44 6.32
CA PHE A 41 -12.05 5.83 6.59
C PHE A 41 -12.33 6.10 8.07
N HIS A 42 -12.79 5.14 8.83
CA HIS A 42 -13.19 5.34 10.23
C HIS A 42 -12.12 4.84 11.19
N LEU A 43 -11.89 3.55 11.26
CA LEU A 43 -11.00 2.96 12.26
C LEU A 43 -9.55 3.37 12.04
N TRP A 44 -9.07 3.25 10.81
CA TRP A 44 -7.68 3.58 10.50
C TRP A 44 -7.39 5.09 10.66
N THR A 45 -8.30 5.96 10.27
CA THR A 45 -8.16 7.41 10.49
C THR A 45 -8.10 7.74 11.99
N MET A 46 -8.93 7.10 12.81
CA MET A 46 -8.87 7.27 14.27
C MET A 46 -7.53 6.80 14.85
N LEU A 47 -7.06 5.62 14.46
CA LEU A 47 -5.75 5.09 14.94
C LEU A 47 -4.59 5.99 14.54
N ASN A 48 -4.58 6.52 13.32
CA ASN A 48 -3.55 7.45 12.88
C ASN A 48 -3.65 8.80 13.59
N ALA A 49 -4.85 9.29 13.89
CA ALA A 49 -5.03 10.50 14.68
C ALA A 49 -4.46 10.34 16.11
N VAL A 50 -4.69 9.18 16.73
CA VAL A 50 -4.10 8.87 18.05
C VAL A 50 -2.58 8.78 17.97
N LEU A 51 -2.03 8.08 16.97
CA LEU A 51 -0.58 7.97 16.77
C LEU A 51 0.05 9.33 16.47
N ALA A 52 -0.56 10.13 15.60
CA ALA A 52 -0.10 11.49 15.29
C ALA A 52 -0.12 12.39 16.54
N SER A 53 -1.20 12.34 17.34
CA SER A 53 -1.31 13.10 18.60
C SER A 53 -0.22 12.70 19.56
N TRP A 54 0.06 11.41 19.73
CA TRP A 54 1.15 10.91 20.57
C TRP A 54 2.52 11.37 20.07
N LEU A 55 2.79 11.26 18.78
CA LEU A 55 4.05 11.73 18.19
C LEU A 55 4.25 13.24 18.33
N ILE A 56 3.19 14.04 18.14
CA ILE A 56 3.24 15.50 18.33
C ILE A 56 3.54 15.83 19.79
N THR A 57 2.85 15.19 20.74
CA THR A 57 3.09 15.39 22.18
C THR A 57 4.52 15.00 22.54
N TYR A 58 4.99 13.84 22.07
CA TYR A 58 6.38 13.40 22.28
C TYR A 58 7.36 14.44 21.73
N ALA A 59 7.15 14.93 20.52
CA ALA A 59 7.97 15.93 19.89
C ALA A 59 8.01 17.25 20.69
N GLN A 60 6.87 17.70 21.23
CA GLN A 60 6.76 18.93 22.02
C GLN A 60 7.46 18.79 23.39
N THR A 61 7.30 17.64 24.07
CA THR A 61 7.91 17.40 25.37
C THR A 61 9.44 17.22 25.33
N HIS A 62 10.00 16.91 24.14
CA HIS A 62 11.44 16.78 23.91
C HIS A 62 11.98 17.91 23.02
N GLU A 63 11.40 19.09 23.13
CA GLU A 63 11.83 20.28 22.42
C GLU A 63 13.27 20.64 22.76
N GLY A 64 14.11 20.91 21.75
CA GLY A 64 15.54 21.19 21.93
C GLY A 64 16.46 19.96 22.03
N GLN A 65 15.93 18.75 22.08
CA GLN A 65 16.70 17.50 22.18
C GLN A 65 16.66 16.71 20.85
N GLY A 66 16.81 17.32 19.71
CA GLY A 66 16.71 16.65 18.44
C GLY A 66 17.77 17.05 17.42
N PRO A 67 17.97 16.27 16.38
CA PRO A 67 18.92 16.62 15.31
C PRO A 67 18.53 17.91 14.59
N TYR A 68 19.51 18.54 13.94
CA TYR A 68 19.52 19.89 13.36
C TYR A 68 18.39 20.24 12.37
N LEU A 69 17.61 19.26 11.86
CA LEU A 69 16.59 19.48 10.83
C LEU A 69 15.15 19.50 11.37
N ARG A 70 14.94 19.44 12.69
CA ARG A 70 13.60 19.50 13.26
C ARG A 70 12.92 20.82 12.92
N GLY A 71 11.69 20.74 12.41
CA GLY A 71 10.96 21.91 11.99
C GLY A 71 11.48 22.60 10.71
N ALA A 72 12.39 21.95 9.98
CA ALA A 72 13.04 22.53 8.80
C ALA A 72 12.05 22.98 7.69
N LEU A 73 10.82 22.52 7.73
CA LEU A 73 9.79 22.85 6.75
C LEU A 73 8.75 23.88 7.27
N ILE A 74 8.83 24.35 8.50
CA ILE A 74 7.83 25.27 9.10
C ILE A 74 7.64 26.52 8.23
N ASP A 75 8.74 27.19 7.89
CA ASP A 75 8.72 28.45 7.10
C ASP A 75 9.16 28.23 5.64
N ALA A 76 9.28 27.00 5.21
CA ALA A 76 9.70 26.70 3.85
C ALA A 76 8.61 27.05 2.84
N HIS A 77 9.02 27.50 1.65
CA HIS A 77 8.09 27.77 0.56
C HIS A 77 7.21 26.54 0.26
N TRP A 78 5.96 26.73 -0.10
CA TRP A 78 4.99 25.66 -0.30
C TRP A 78 5.47 24.58 -1.30
N SER A 79 6.20 24.96 -2.35
CA SER A 79 6.72 24.00 -3.34
C SER A 79 7.79 23.09 -2.74
N LEU A 80 8.67 23.62 -1.87
CA LEU A 80 9.66 22.81 -1.16
C LEU A 80 8.98 21.85 -0.18
N ASN A 81 7.98 22.34 0.56
CA ASN A 81 7.14 21.50 1.42
C ASN A 81 6.54 20.35 0.63
N PHE A 82 5.86 20.64 -0.49
CA PHE A 82 5.20 19.62 -1.31
C PHE A 82 6.20 18.60 -1.88
N ILE A 83 7.31 19.08 -2.46
CA ILE A 83 8.35 18.19 -3.02
C ILE A 83 8.97 17.31 -1.93
N ALA A 84 9.27 17.87 -0.76
CA ALA A 84 9.84 17.10 0.35
C ALA A 84 8.87 16.02 0.85
N ILE A 85 7.59 16.36 1.07
CA ILE A 85 6.57 15.42 1.50
C ILE A 85 6.38 14.31 0.46
N LEU A 86 6.30 14.68 -0.82
CA LEU A 86 6.14 13.75 -1.92
C LEU A 86 7.34 12.79 -2.02
N PHE A 87 8.55 13.31 -1.96
CA PHE A 87 9.77 12.50 -2.04
C PHE A 87 9.91 11.56 -0.85
N PHE A 88 9.84 12.08 0.38
CA PHE A 88 9.98 11.26 1.58
C PHE A 88 8.82 10.27 1.75
N GLY A 89 7.60 10.69 1.44
CA GLY A 89 6.43 9.80 1.43
C GLY A 89 6.62 8.63 0.46
N HIS A 90 7.10 8.92 -0.74
CA HIS A 90 7.37 7.92 -1.77
C HIS A 90 8.49 6.95 -1.36
N VAL A 91 9.61 7.46 -0.85
CA VAL A 91 10.75 6.63 -0.39
C VAL A 91 10.34 5.73 0.78
N THR A 92 9.64 6.28 1.78
CA THR A 92 9.18 5.48 2.94
C THR A 92 8.14 4.45 2.55
N PHE A 93 7.23 4.79 1.63
CA PHE A 93 6.27 3.82 1.08
C PHE A 93 6.99 2.67 0.39
N TYR A 94 7.91 2.97 -0.55
CA TYR A 94 8.68 1.95 -1.27
C TYR A 94 9.43 1.01 -0.30
N ALA A 95 10.13 1.58 0.68
CA ALA A 95 10.89 0.81 1.66
C ALA A 95 9.99 -0.10 2.51
N SER A 96 8.86 0.43 3.01
CA SER A 96 7.88 -0.34 3.78
C SER A 96 7.25 -1.45 2.93
N HIS A 97 6.90 -1.15 1.69
CA HIS A 97 6.30 -2.10 0.75
C HIS A 97 7.27 -3.23 0.39
N TYR A 98 8.52 -2.86 0.06
CA TYR A 98 9.59 -3.84 -0.16
C TYR A 98 9.79 -4.74 1.08
N ALA A 99 9.83 -4.16 2.28
CA ALA A 99 9.95 -4.94 3.52
C ALA A 99 8.77 -5.90 3.73
N CYS A 100 7.53 -5.46 3.43
CA CYS A 100 6.35 -6.32 3.50
C CYS A 100 6.45 -7.57 2.60
N HIS A 101 7.11 -7.46 1.47
CA HIS A 101 7.35 -8.60 0.56
C HIS A 101 8.58 -9.44 0.91
N LYS A 102 9.53 -8.91 1.68
CA LYS A 102 10.80 -9.60 2.00
C LYS A 102 10.82 -10.20 3.39
N VAL A 103 10.07 -9.67 4.33
CA VAL A 103 10.02 -10.14 5.72
C VAL A 103 8.78 -11.04 5.91
N PRO A 104 8.93 -12.33 6.22
CA PRO A 104 7.83 -13.28 6.31
C PRO A 104 6.71 -12.86 7.27
N MET A 105 7.06 -12.29 8.40
CA MET A 105 6.08 -11.75 9.36
C MET A 105 5.25 -10.62 8.74
N LEU A 106 5.89 -9.67 8.08
CA LEU A 106 5.19 -8.52 7.49
C LEU A 106 4.32 -8.96 6.31
N TRP A 107 4.79 -9.95 5.53
CA TRP A 107 4.02 -10.53 4.44
C TRP A 107 2.69 -11.11 4.91
N GLN A 108 2.60 -11.75 6.07
CA GLN A 108 1.32 -12.32 6.54
C GLN A 108 0.25 -11.23 6.64
N PHE A 109 0.60 -10.02 7.07
CA PHE A 109 -0.33 -8.89 7.15
C PHE A 109 -0.59 -8.26 5.77
N HIS A 110 0.46 -8.09 4.96
CA HIS A 110 0.35 -7.52 3.62
C HIS A 110 -0.35 -8.44 2.62
N ARG A 111 -0.31 -9.74 2.86
CA ARG A 111 -1.01 -10.77 2.08
C ARG A 111 -2.52 -10.53 2.03
N VAL A 112 -3.12 -9.89 3.05
CA VAL A 112 -4.53 -9.45 3.02
C VAL A 112 -4.77 -8.55 1.80
N HIS A 113 -3.86 -7.62 1.55
CA HIS A 113 -3.91 -6.73 0.39
C HIS A 113 -3.83 -7.49 -0.94
N HIS A 114 -2.95 -8.47 -1.01
CA HIS A 114 -2.78 -9.34 -2.19
C HIS A 114 -3.85 -10.44 -2.33
N SER A 115 -4.78 -10.58 -1.38
CA SER A 115 -5.75 -11.69 -1.39
C SER A 115 -6.89 -11.54 -2.41
N SER A 116 -7.05 -10.38 -3.04
CA SER A 116 -8.11 -10.17 -4.02
C SER A 116 -7.79 -10.84 -5.35
N VAL A 117 -8.67 -11.73 -5.80
CA VAL A 117 -8.59 -12.35 -7.13
C VAL A 117 -9.16 -11.46 -8.24
N TYR A 118 -9.84 -10.38 -7.86
CA TYR A 118 -10.33 -9.34 -8.75
C TYR A 118 -9.69 -8.02 -8.35
N LEU A 119 -8.95 -7.40 -9.25
CA LEU A 119 -8.30 -6.14 -8.99
C LEU A 119 -9.06 -4.99 -9.66
N ASP A 120 -9.53 -4.06 -8.83
CA ASP A 120 -10.21 -2.82 -9.23
C ASP A 120 -10.02 -1.75 -8.12
N SER A 121 -10.57 -0.56 -8.34
CA SER A 121 -10.42 0.56 -7.41
C SER A 121 -10.98 0.31 -6.01
N PHE A 122 -11.93 -0.63 -5.84
CA PHE A 122 -12.44 -1.01 -4.51
C PHE A 122 -11.44 -1.88 -3.76
N SER A 123 -10.74 -2.80 -4.45
CA SER A 123 -9.77 -3.71 -3.84
C SER A 123 -8.56 -2.98 -3.22
N THR A 124 -8.30 -1.75 -3.63
CA THR A 124 -7.29 -0.85 -3.04
C THR A 124 -7.40 -0.71 -1.52
N SER A 125 -8.59 -0.84 -0.97
CA SER A 125 -8.84 -0.63 0.46
C SER A 125 -8.65 -1.88 1.31
N ARG A 126 -8.45 -3.05 0.70
CA ARG A 126 -8.26 -4.33 1.39
C ARG A 126 -6.89 -4.37 2.06
N PHE A 127 -6.86 -4.01 3.33
CA PHE A 127 -5.64 -4.00 4.15
C PHE A 127 -5.91 -4.50 5.56
N HIS A 128 -4.92 -5.16 6.15
CA HIS A 128 -4.88 -5.36 7.59
C HIS A 128 -4.47 -4.05 8.30
N VAL A 129 -5.00 -3.83 9.51
CA VAL A 129 -4.72 -2.59 10.28
C VAL A 129 -3.23 -2.42 10.58
N ILE A 130 -2.51 -3.50 10.91
CA ILE A 130 -1.06 -3.48 11.17
C ILE A 130 -0.30 -3.07 9.91
N ASP A 131 -0.65 -3.63 8.76
CA ASP A 131 -0.04 -3.32 7.48
C ASP A 131 -0.20 -1.82 7.15
N LYS A 132 -1.41 -1.28 7.27
CA LYS A 132 -1.65 0.16 7.08
C LYS A 132 -0.88 1.04 8.05
N THR A 133 -0.75 0.64 9.30
CA THR A 133 0.03 1.38 10.30
C THR A 133 1.52 1.35 9.94
N LEU A 134 2.03 0.22 9.44
CA LEU A 134 3.41 0.09 8.98
C LEU A 134 3.74 1.06 7.83
N PHE A 135 2.83 1.26 6.89
CA PHE A 135 3.00 2.25 5.81
C PHE A 135 2.88 3.70 6.32
N ALA A 136 1.98 3.94 7.27
CA ALA A 136 1.72 5.29 7.77
C ALA A 136 2.77 5.77 8.79
N ALA A 137 3.29 4.90 9.64
CA ALA A 137 4.16 5.29 10.75
C ALA A 137 5.43 6.04 10.31
N PRO A 138 6.23 5.58 9.31
CA PRO A 138 7.40 6.32 8.85
C PRO A 138 7.04 7.70 8.30
N TYR A 139 5.93 7.80 7.57
CA TYR A 139 5.44 9.07 7.04
C TYR A 139 5.00 10.03 8.16
N LEU A 140 4.25 9.54 9.14
CA LEU A 140 3.83 10.33 10.30
C LEU A 140 5.04 10.82 11.13
N MET A 141 6.06 9.98 11.27
CA MET A 141 7.32 10.39 11.92
C MET A 141 7.98 11.55 11.18
N LEU A 142 8.06 11.46 9.83
CA LEU A 142 8.62 12.53 9.01
C LEU A 142 7.81 13.82 9.13
N VAL A 143 6.48 13.74 9.05
CA VAL A 143 5.59 14.90 9.20
C VAL A 143 5.75 15.54 10.58
N THR A 144 5.82 14.74 11.64
CA THR A 144 5.99 15.24 13.01
C THR A 144 7.36 15.89 13.19
N TYR A 145 8.39 15.33 12.56
CA TYR A 145 9.76 15.80 12.69
C TYR A 145 10.04 17.08 11.88
N PHE A 146 9.70 17.09 10.59
CA PHE A 146 9.98 18.22 9.70
C PHE A 146 8.94 19.34 9.80
N GLN A 147 7.75 19.07 10.34
CA GLN A 147 6.64 20.01 10.52
C GLN A 147 6.29 20.77 9.25
N PRO A 148 5.95 20.08 8.16
CA PRO A 148 5.55 20.72 6.91
C PRO A 148 4.20 21.42 7.05
N ASP A 149 3.87 22.27 6.07
CA ASP A 149 2.55 22.91 5.98
C ASP A 149 1.42 21.88 5.97
N PRO A 150 0.40 21.99 6.85
CA PRO A 150 -0.70 21.03 6.92
C PRO A 150 -1.51 20.92 5.62
N GLY A 151 -1.62 22.02 4.84
CA GLY A 151 -2.31 22.01 3.54
C GLY A 151 -1.56 21.14 2.53
N MET A 152 -0.23 21.16 2.55
CA MET A 152 0.60 20.32 1.70
C MET A 152 0.53 18.84 2.11
N VAL A 153 0.48 18.55 3.42
CA VAL A 153 0.21 17.20 3.93
C VAL A 153 -1.14 16.68 3.43
N PHE A 154 -2.18 17.52 3.55
CA PHE A 154 -3.52 17.17 3.06
C PHE A 154 -3.55 16.93 1.54
N LEU A 155 -2.87 17.76 0.78
CA LEU A 155 -2.75 17.60 -0.68
C LEU A 155 -2.07 16.28 -1.04
N PHE A 156 -0.97 15.94 -0.37
CA PHE A 156 -0.26 14.68 -0.57
C PHE A 156 -1.15 13.46 -0.23
N ILE A 157 -1.83 13.47 0.92
CA ILE A 157 -2.72 12.36 1.32
C ILE A 157 -3.83 12.16 0.28
N THR A 158 -4.40 13.26 -0.23
CA THR A 158 -5.44 13.23 -1.28
C THR A 158 -4.90 12.65 -2.59
N PHE A 159 -3.72 13.09 -3.00
CA PHE A 159 -3.03 12.60 -4.19
C PHE A 159 -2.69 11.10 -4.06
N ASN A 160 -2.13 10.67 -2.92
CA ASN A 160 -1.79 9.28 -2.66
C ASN A 160 -3.04 8.37 -2.65
N ASP A 161 -4.15 8.80 -2.04
CA ASP A 161 -5.41 8.03 -2.07
C ASP A 161 -5.97 7.89 -3.50
N PHE A 162 -5.97 8.99 -4.25
CA PHE A 162 -6.35 8.96 -5.67
C PHE A 162 -5.47 7.99 -6.46
N TRP A 163 -4.14 8.13 -6.31
CA TRP A 163 -3.18 7.32 -7.08
C TRP A 163 -3.26 5.82 -6.73
N GLY A 164 -3.42 5.49 -5.46
CA GLY A 164 -3.61 4.11 -5.03
C GLY A 164 -4.85 3.46 -5.66
N ARG A 165 -5.97 4.21 -5.74
CA ARG A 165 -7.20 3.72 -6.40
C ARG A 165 -7.04 3.59 -7.91
N TYR A 166 -6.40 4.56 -8.53
CA TYR A 166 -6.09 4.53 -9.95
C TYR A 166 -5.17 3.34 -10.29
N GLY A 167 -4.09 3.13 -9.55
CA GLY A 167 -3.15 2.04 -9.77
C GLY A 167 -3.78 0.65 -9.66
N HIS A 168 -4.72 0.44 -8.72
CA HIS A 168 -5.50 -0.81 -8.64
C HIS A 168 -6.57 -0.92 -9.71
N GLY A 169 -6.91 0.21 -10.35
CA GLY A 169 -8.00 0.32 -11.28
C GLY A 169 -7.91 -0.65 -12.45
N ASN A 170 -9.07 -1.09 -12.93
CA ASN A 170 -9.19 -1.83 -14.19
C ASN A 170 -9.31 -0.86 -15.37
N ILE A 171 -8.35 0.05 -15.51
CA ILE A 171 -8.37 1.16 -16.47
C ILE A 171 -7.34 0.91 -17.57
N LYS A 172 -7.76 1.10 -18.82
CA LYS A 172 -6.86 1.11 -19.98
C LYS A 172 -6.26 2.50 -20.14
N ASP A 173 -4.95 2.59 -20.06
CA ASP A 173 -4.18 3.81 -20.19
C ASP A 173 -2.98 3.67 -21.13
N PRO A 174 -2.34 4.78 -21.55
CA PRO A 174 -1.18 4.72 -22.44
C PRO A 174 -0.01 3.97 -21.79
N HIS A 175 0.54 3.00 -22.51
CA HIS A 175 1.66 2.18 -22.01
C HIS A 175 2.87 3.02 -21.58
N TRP A 176 3.20 4.12 -22.30
CA TRP A 176 4.34 4.96 -21.96
C TRP A 176 4.27 5.56 -20.56
N LEU A 177 3.05 5.78 -20.01
CA LEU A 177 2.87 6.35 -18.68
C LEU A 177 3.49 5.46 -17.60
N GLY A 178 3.43 4.14 -17.74
CA GLY A 178 3.97 3.19 -16.79
C GLY A 178 5.50 3.13 -16.73
N TYR A 179 6.23 3.84 -17.59
CA TYR A 179 7.67 4.01 -17.44
C TYR A 179 8.04 5.05 -16.38
N PHE A 180 7.14 5.99 -16.10
CA PHE A 180 7.36 7.10 -15.17
C PHE A 180 6.53 6.97 -13.90
N MET A 181 5.28 6.53 -14.04
CA MET A 181 4.30 6.51 -12.97
C MET A 181 3.70 5.10 -12.81
N SER A 182 3.38 4.74 -11.57
CA SER A 182 2.71 3.47 -11.25
C SER A 182 1.26 3.52 -11.74
N ASN A 183 1.09 3.28 -13.04
CA ASN A 183 -0.21 3.23 -13.69
C ASN A 183 -0.93 1.88 -13.39
N PRO A 184 -2.22 1.71 -13.75
CA PRO A 184 -2.96 0.48 -13.54
C PRO A 184 -2.23 -0.77 -14.02
N LYS A 185 -1.66 -0.77 -15.22
CA LYS A 185 -0.94 -1.94 -15.74
C LYS A 185 0.32 -2.25 -14.92
N PHE A 186 1.08 -1.24 -14.49
CA PHE A 186 2.29 -1.41 -13.69
C PHE A 186 1.98 -2.00 -12.31
N HIS A 187 1.02 -1.42 -11.60
CA HIS A 187 0.64 -1.88 -10.26
C HIS A 187 -0.10 -3.23 -10.29
N ARG A 188 -0.88 -3.51 -11.32
CA ARG A 188 -1.51 -4.82 -11.51
C ARG A 188 -0.47 -5.93 -11.74
N TRP A 189 0.68 -5.66 -12.35
CA TRP A 189 1.80 -6.61 -12.37
C TRP A 189 2.34 -6.90 -10.98
N HIS A 190 2.39 -5.90 -10.09
CA HIS A 190 2.75 -6.11 -8.69
C HIS A 190 1.83 -7.14 -7.99
N HIS A 191 0.55 -7.10 -8.25
CA HIS A 191 -0.42 -8.04 -7.71
C HIS A 191 -0.48 -9.38 -8.44
N SER A 192 0.16 -9.51 -9.60
CA SER A 192 0.07 -10.73 -10.43
C SER A 192 0.80 -11.92 -9.81
N ASN A 193 0.26 -13.12 -10.04
CA ASN A 193 0.89 -14.40 -9.71
C ASN A 193 1.89 -14.87 -10.78
N HIS A 194 2.11 -14.10 -11.84
CA HIS A 194 3.10 -14.44 -12.87
C HIS A 194 4.50 -14.54 -12.27
N PRO A 195 5.29 -15.62 -12.50
CA PRO A 195 6.59 -15.83 -11.86
C PRO A 195 7.56 -14.66 -11.98
N ASP A 196 7.63 -14.03 -13.16
CA ASP A 196 8.53 -12.89 -13.41
C ASP A 196 8.09 -11.60 -12.69
N ALA A 197 6.84 -11.52 -12.22
CA ALA A 197 6.25 -10.36 -11.56
C ALA A 197 6.31 -10.45 -10.03
N ILE A 198 6.67 -11.61 -9.49
CA ILE A 198 6.76 -11.81 -8.04
C ILE A 198 7.87 -10.92 -7.48
N ASP A 199 7.57 -10.21 -6.39
CA ASP A 199 8.49 -9.28 -5.74
C ASP A 199 8.99 -8.17 -6.70
N LYS A 200 8.08 -7.63 -7.51
CA LYS A 200 8.33 -6.50 -8.43
C LYS A 200 7.35 -5.36 -8.20
N ASN A 201 7.69 -4.17 -8.70
CA ASN A 201 6.83 -2.98 -8.80
C ASN A 201 6.30 -2.48 -7.45
N PHE A 202 7.19 -2.12 -6.55
CA PHE A 202 6.83 -1.70 -5.17
C PHE A 202 6.43 -0.23 -5.04
N SER A 203 6.68 0.59 -6.05
CA SER A 203 6.38 2.03 -6.01
C SER A 203 4.88 2.32 -6.00
N ALA A 204 4.49 3.39 -5.27
CA ALA A 204 3.11 3.87 -5.21
C ALA A 204 2.76 4.77 -6.41
N GLU A 205 3.43 5.93 -6.54
CA GLU A 205 3.10 6.94 -7.54
C GLU A 205 4.09 6.96 -8.71
N PHE A 206 5.39 6.99 -8.42
CA PHE A 206 6.47 7.13 -9.40
C PHE A 206 7.35 5.88 -9.43
N ASN A 207 7.69 5.39 -10.61
CA ASN A 207 8.41 4.11 -10.77
C ASN A 207 9.93 4.23 -10.67
N PHE A 208 10.49 5.42 -10.45
CA PHE A 208 11.93 5.62 -10.51
C PHE A 208 12.71 4.75 -9.50
N LEU A 209 12.15 4.48 -8.31
CA LEU A 209 12.78 3.60 -7.34
C LEU A 209 12.82 2.14 -7.84
N ASP A 210 11.75 1.67 -8.47
CA ASP A 210 11.75 0.33 -9.06
C ASP A 210 12.78 0.18 -10.17
N TRP A 211 12.98 1.22 -11.00
CA TRP A 211 14.03 1.22 -12.02
C TRP A 211 15.42 1.27 -11.41
N ILE A 212 15.66 2.10 -10.41
CA ILE A 212 16.96 2.24 -9.72
C ILE A 212 17.36 0.94 -9.02
N PHE A 213 16.42 0.29 -8.31
CA PHE A 213 16.68 -0.93 -7.54
C PHE A 213 16.46 -2.23 -8.32
N GLY A 214 16.14 -2.17 -9.62
CA GLY A 214 15.95 -3.35 -10.48
C GLY A 214 14.72 -4.19 -10.13
N THR A 215 13.73 -3.58 -9.47
CA THR A 215 12.46 -4.21 -9.12
C THR A 215 11.35 -3.94 -10.14
N ALA A 216 11.60 -3.17 -11.19
CA ALA A 216 10.63 -2.91 -12.24
C ALA A 216 10.40 -4.15 -13.13
N TYR A 217 9.11 -4.46 -13.38
CA TYR A 217 8.67 -5.43 -14.36
C TYR A 217 7.48 -4.88 -15.13
N TYR A 218 7.68 -4.48 -16.40
CA TYR A 218 6.65 -3.80 -17.18
C TYR A 218 6.67 -4.21 -18.66
N PRO A 219 6.28 -5.46 -18.99
CA PRO A 219 6.29 -5.96 -20.37
C PRO A 219 5.22 -5.26 -21.23
N LYS A 220 5.60 -4.91 -22.47
CA LYS A 220 4.72 -4.18 -23.39
C LYS A 220 3.53 -5.01 -23.85
N GLU A 221 3.80 -6.22 -24.29
CA GLU A 221 2.81 -7.06 -24.98
C GLU A 221 1.94 -7.93 -24.06
N LYS A 222 2.30 -8.00 -22.77
CA LYS A 222 1.57 -8.82 -21.79
C LYS A 222 0.69 -7.96 -20.89
N VAL A 223 -0.44 -8.51 -20.45
CA VAL A 223 -1.35 -7.91 -19.45
C VAL A 223 -1.47 -8.88 -18.29
N PRO A 224 -1.39 -8.41 -17.03
CA PRO A 224 -1.54 -9.28 -15.87
C PRO A 224 -2.97 -9.82 -15.78
N GLU A 225 -3.10 -11.12 -15.53
CA GLU A 225 -4.38 -11.83 -15.60
C GLU A 225 -4.76 -12.55 -14.33
N ASP A 226 -3.78 -13.08 -13.61
CA ASP A 226 -3.97 -13.93 -12.45
C ASP A 226 -3.51 -13.19 -11.19
N PHE A 227 -4.43 -13.08 -10.20
CA PHE A 227 -4.26 -12.35 -8.96
C PHE A 227 -4.68 -13.19 -7.77
N GLY A 228 -4.36 -12.72 -6.58
CA GLY A 228 -4.68 -13.36 -5.32
C GLY A 228 -3.46 -14.04 -4.69
N SER A 229 -3.49 -14.23 -3.38
CA SER A 229 -2.40 -14.83 -2.61
C SER A 229 -2.69 -16.28 -2.21
N GLY A 230 -3.28 -17.06 -3.11
CA GLY A 230 -3.75 -18.41 -2.86
C GLY A 230 -5.14 -18.43 -2.21
N GLU A 231 -5.48 -19.53 -1.55
CA GLU A 231 -6.76 -19.65 -0.83
C GLU A 231 -6.76 -18.72 0.39
N TYR A 232 -7.45 -17.60 0.25
CA TYR A 232 -7.60 -16.62 1.32
C TYR A 232 -9.07 -16.20 1.45
N SER A 233 -9.57 -16.15 2.68
CA SER A 233 -10.97 -15.85 2.94
C SER A 233 -11.36 -14.45 2.49
N ASN A 234 -12.56 -14.30 1.91
CA ASN A 234 -13.21 -13.01 1.67
C ASN A 234 -14.02 -12.50 2.89
N ASN A 235 -13.78 -13.05 4.08
CA ASN A 235 -14.39 -12.59 5.32
C ASN A 235 -13.42 -11.68 6.08
N ILE A 236 -13.84 -10.44 6.34
CA ILE A 236 -12.99 -9.44 7.00
C ILE A 236 -12.52 -9.86 8.39
N ILE A 237 -13.34 -10.58 9.16
CA ILE A 237 -12.96 -11.08 10.49
C ILE A 237 -11.80 -12.07 10.33
N VAL A 238 -11.92 -13.02 9.40
CA VAL A 238 -10.85 -13.98 9.10
C VAL A 238 -9.59 -13.24 8.67
N GLN A 239 -9.70 -12.27 7.78
CA GLN A 239 -8.57 -11.48 7.30
C GLN A 239 -7.84 -10.69 8.39
N HIS A 240 -8.50 -10.40 9.51
CA HIS A 240 -7.87 -9.71 10.63
C HIS A 240 -7.25 -10.63 11.69
N TYR A 241 -7.68 -11.88 11.82
CA TYR A 241 -7.00 -12.79 12.76
C TYR A 241 -6.03 -13.78 12.08
N GLN A 242 -6.29 -14.14 10.81
CA GLN A 242 -5.49 -15.14 10.09
C GLN A 242 -3.98 -14.81 10.05
N PRO A 243 -3.54 -13.56 9.82
CA PRO A 243 -2.12 -13.22 9.83
C PRO A 243 -1.39 -13.61 11.12
N PHE A 244 -2.07 -13.50 12.27
CA PHE A 244 -1.48 -13.90 13.57
C PHE A 244 -1.35 -15.43 13.68
N LEU A 245 -2.34 -16.18 13.19
CA LEU A 245 -2.28 -17.63 13.15
C LEU A 245 -1.17 -18.10 12.20
N ASP A 246 -1.02 -17.45 11.05
CA ASP A 246 0.03 -17.78 10.09
C ASP A 246 1.41 -17.51 10.69
N CYS A 247 1.61 -16.40 11.39
CA CYS A 247 2.83 -16.12 12.15
C CYS A 247 3.09 -17.17 13.24
N TYR A 248 2.07 -17.54 14.02
CA TYR A 248 2.18 -18.59 15.03
C TYR A 248 2.58 -19.93 14.42
N ASN A 249 1.96 -20.33 13.30
CA ASN A 249 2.27 -21.58 12.62
C ASN A 249 3.70 -21.59 12.06
N ILE A 250 4.20 -20.47 11.54
CA ILE A 250 5.60 -20.32 11.10
C ILE A 250 6.54 -20.54 12.29
N VAL A 251 6.26 -19.91 13.44
CA VAL A 251 7.10 -20.08 14.65
C VAL A 251 7.07 -21.52 15.14
N LYS A 252 5.91 -22.16 15.12
CA LYS A 252 5.74 -23.54 15.56
C LYS A 252 6.48 -24.55 14.66
N ALA A 253 6.52 -24.30 13.36
CA ALA A 253 7.16 -25.18 12.39
C ALA A 253 8.68 -24.98 12.31
N ASP A 254 9.13 -23.71 12.21
CA ASP A 254 10.48 -23.34 11.81
C ASP A 254 11.22 -22.47 12.84
N GLY A 255 10.58 -22.20 13.99
CA GLY A 255 11.11 -21.33 15.05
C GLY A 255 10.94 -19.83 14.75
N TRP A 256 11.14 -18.99 15.78
CA TRP A 256 10.88 -17.56 15.72
C TRP A 256 11.72 -16.80 14.65
N MET A 257 12.95 -17.28 14.35
CA MET A 257 13.80 -16.65 13.33
C MET A 257 13.22 -16.73 11.92
N ALA A 258 12.33 -17.71 11.65
CA ALA A 258 11.65 -17.82 10.37
C ALA A 258 10.67 -16.68 10.09
N LEU A 259 10.25 -15.93 11.10
CA LEU A 259 9.48 -14.70 10.93
C LEU A 259 10.30 -13.56 10.31
N LEU A 260 11.62 -13.58 10.47
CA LEU A 260 12.51 -12.52 10.02
C LEU A 260 13.30 -12.88 8.77
N ARG A 261 13.47 -14.17 8.49
CA ARG A 261 14.31 -14.67 7.40
C ARG A 261 13.48 -15.44 6.39
N LYS A 262 13.50 -15.00 5.15
CA LYS A 262 12.95 -15.76 4.02
C LYS A 262 13.77 -17.03 3.83
N PRO A 263 13.15 -18.22 3.66
CA PRO A 263 13.83 -19.39 3.11
C PRO A 263 14.39 -19.03 1.72
N GLN A 264 15.60 -19.52 1.42
CA GLN A 264 16.34 -19.04 0.24
C GLN A 264 15.67 -19.33 -1.10
N ASP A 265 14.70 -20.25 -1.18
CA ASP A 265 14.23 -20.83 -2.43
C ASP A 265 12.73 -20.67 -2.74
N GLU A 266 11.92 -19.99 -1.90
CA GLU A 266 10.49 -19.80 -2.18
C GLU A 266 10.04 -18.34 -2.15
N PRO A 267 9.36 -17.86 -3.20
CA PRO A 267 8.64 -16.58 -3.17
C PRO A 267 7.55 -16.63 -2.09
N LEU A 268 7.50 -15.63 -1.19
CA LEU A 268 6.50 -15.56 -0.11
C LEU A 268 5.06 -15.61 -0.63
N LYS A 269 4.85 -15.15 -1.86
CA LYS A 269 3.53 -15.05 -2.50
C LYS A 269 2.86 -16.41 -2.76
N HIS A 270 3.62 -17.50 -2.88
CA HIS A 270 3.13 -18.85 -3.21
C HIS A 270 3.07 -19.82 -2.03
N ARG A 271 3.40 -19.38 -0.80
CA ARG A 271 3.21 -20.26 0.35
C ARG A 271 1.72 -20.52 0.56
N PRO A 272 1.28 -21.79 0.52
CA PRO A 272 -0.07 -22.13 0.94
C PRO A 272 -0.25 -21.70 2.40
N THR A 273 -1.46 -21.30 2.76
CA THR A 273 -1.86 -21.18 4.15
C THR A 273 -1.66 -22.57 4.79
N LEU A 274 -0.76 -22.67 5.77
CA LEU A 274 -0.64 -23.86 6.58
C LEU A 274 -1.93 -23.95 7.41
N GLY A 275 -2.89 -24.76 6.97
CA GLY A 275 -4.03 -25.11 7.79
C GLY A 275 -5.38 -25.05 7.09
N ASN A 276 -5.84 -26.20 6.67
CA ASN A 276 -7.22 -26.63 6.86
C ASN A 276 -7.25 -27.54 8.11
#